data_f5bf51f88090be042498d464536c3656
#
_entry.id   f5bf51f88090be042498d464536c3656
#
_cell.length_a   1.000
_cell.length_b   1.000
_cell.length_c   1.000
_cell.angle_alpha   90.00
_cell.angle_beta   90.00
_cell.angle_gamma   90.00
#
_symmetry.space_group_name_H-M   'P 1'
#
loop_
_entity.id
_entity.type
_entity.pdbx_description
1 polymer ?
#
loop_
_entity_poly.entity_id
_entity_poly.type
_entity_poly.pdbx_seq_one_letter_code
_entity_poly.pdbx_strand_id
1 'polypeptide(L)'
;MAYEGGAEDVEVQWFDAEVDRSRFTHGRDAASRAVSQRSRFLASAFEDGVSYLRVSAEDPAALAGIDPERVGGFMKVNNEVVFEARAGHMALEVPWTVIAAPVPGWTSSVFPEDDLAEATERMWSAIFRACRIDQPDPVEAWRTHLADLAARKRHLTDRRYVALRYRGPGTDLEVGLTDRPVWDGGSVTTPEGRPFCPNIPTEEVFTSPHRDRASGRIAATKPLSYFGALIEDFWFEMADGRVVDSGAGGGADVLARILATDGGSARFGEAAMVPQSGAVAAEGLVWKNTLYDENDACHIALGSSYPTCFEGGAALSPDERLAVGLNQSVVHADVVVGSSEVSVHGVLPDGSKEPIILAGEWGFTA
;
A
#
# COMPACT_ATOMS: atom_id res chain seq x y z
N MET A 1 5.48 6.67 27.16
CA MET A 1 4.92 5.46 26.47
C MET A 1 6.00 4.54 25.91
N ALA A 2 6.93 4.97 24.98
CA ALA A 2 7.93 4.04 24.45
C ALA A 2 8.87 3.50 25.54
N TYR A 3 9.42 4.35 26.40
CA TYR A 3 10.23 3.94 27.55
C TYR A 3 9.43 3.12 28.59
N GLU A 4 8.14 3.42 28.80
CA GLU A 4 7.25 2.61 29.62
C GLU A 4 7.00 1.22 29.02
N GLY A 5 7.04 1.13 27.68
CA GLY A 5 6.96 -0.10 26.91
C GLY A 5 8.29 -0.88 26.85
N GLY A 6 9.35 -0.37 27.49
CA GLY A 6 10.64 -1.06 27.57
C GLY A 6 11.66 -0.67 26.49
N ALA A 7 11.45 0.43 25.75
CA ALA A 7 12.46 0.94 24.84
C ALA A 7 13.71 1.40 25.62
N GLU A 8 14.91 0.98 25.16
CA GLU A 8 16.18 1.39 25.75
C GLU A 8 16.56 2.81 25.30
N ASP A 9 16.25 3.14 24.03
CA ASP A 9 16.45 4.48 23.45
C ASP A 9 15.32 4.83 22.48
N VAL A 10 15.06 6.13 22.31
CA VAL A 10 14.03 6.66 21.40
C VAL A 10 14.57 7.84 20.64
N GLU A 11 14.78 7.64 19.34
CA GLU A 11 15.17 8.70 18.41
C GLU A 11 13.95 9.22 17.64
N VAL A 12 13.86 10.55 17.45
CA VAL A 12 12.76 11.19 16.71
C VAL A 12 13.32 11.88 15.48
N GLN A 13 12.86 11.44 14.30
CA GLN A 13 13.20 12.04 13.00
C GLN A 13 12.01 12.86 12.49
N TRP A 14 12.27 14.11 12.13
CA TRP A 14 11.27 15.02 11.57
C TRP A 14 11.45 15.16 10.06
N PHE A 15 10.31 15.20 9.36
CA PHE A 15 10.24 15.50 7.94
C PHE A 15 9.57 16.85 7.76
N ASP A 16 10.13 17.66 6.88
CA ASP A 16 9.58 18.95 6.54
C ASP A 16 9.51 19.06 5.00
N ALA A 17 8.30 19.08 4.47
CA ALA A 17 8.04 19.15 3.04
C ALA A 17 8.56 20.46 2.41
N GLU A 18 8.57 21.56 3.17
CA GLU A 18 9.11 22.84 2.71
C GLU A 18 10.62 22.79 2.53
N VAL A 19 11.33 22.05 3.39
CA VAL A 19 12.78 21.83 3.21
C VAL A 19 13.04 21.02 1.94
N ASP A 20 12.27 19.99 1.67
CA ASP A 20 12.40 19.21 0.44
C ASP A 20 12.00 20.04 -0.79
N ARG A 21 10.90 20.79 -0.73
CA ARG A 21 10.52 21.75 -1.77
C ARG A 21 11.64 22.76 -2.06
N SER A 22 12.21 23.36 -1.02
CA SER A 22 13.34 24.30 -1.14
C SER A 22 14.57 23.65 -1.79
N ARG A 23 14.88 22.39 -1.42
CA ARG A 23 15.94 21.59 -2.04
C ARG A 23 15.76 21.48 -3.55
N PHE A 24 14.53 21.13 -3.99
CA PHE A 24 14.23 20.92 -5.40
C PHE A 24 14.10 22.22 -6.18
N THR A 25 13.69 23.32 -5.54
CA THR A 25 13.57 24.63 -6.18
C THR A 25 14.91 25.34 -6.31
N HIS A 26 15.73 25.33 -5.25
CA HIS A 26 16.91 26.19 -5.15
C HIS A 26 18.23 25.41 -5.05
N GLY A 27 18.17 24.11 -4.77
CA GLY A 27 19.35 23.26 -4.66
C GLY A 27 20.07 23.10 -6.01
N ARG A 28 21.38 22.84 -6.00
CA ARG A 28 22.13 22.47 -7.20
C ARG A 28 21.66 21.12 -7.72
N ASP A 29 21.83 20.84 -9.01
CA ASP A 29 21.43 19.54 -9.61
C ASP A 29 22.05 18.33 -8.89
N ALA A 30 23.28 18.46 -8.39
CA ALA A 30 23.89 17.42 -7.56
C ALA A 30 23.09 17.10 -6.27
N ALA A 31 22.33 18.05 -5.72
CA ALA A 31 21.53 17.83 -4.52
C ALA A 31 20.30 16.95 -4.79
N SER A 32 19.76 16.95 -6.02
CA SER A 32 18.69 16.06 -6.44
C SER A 32 19.14 14.63 -6.75
N ARG A 33 20.44 14.36 -6.70
CA ARG A 33 21.03 13.03 -6.93
C ARG A 33 21.91 12.57 -5.75
N ALA A 34 21.81 13.27 -4.62
CA ALA A 34 22.62 12.97 -3.44
C ALA A 34 21.83 12.10 -2.46
N VAL A 35 22.51 11.12 -1.86
CA VAL A 35 21.98 10.38 -0.71
C VAL A 35 21.88 11.33 0.48
N SER A 36 20.70 11.49 1.03
CA SER A 36 20.46 12.37 2.19
C SER A 36 21.00 11.76 3.48
N GLN A 37 21.31 12.61 4.46
CA GLN A 37 21.70 12.12 5.79
C GLN A 37 20.56 11.33 6.45
N ARG A 38 19.33 11.75 6.20
CA ARG A 38 18.13 11.02 6.64
C ARG A 38 18.10 9.57 6.13
N SER A 39 18.33 9.37 4.83
CA SER A 39 18.32 8.02 4.25
C SER A 39 19.46 7.16 4.78
N ARG A 40 20.64 7.76 5.03
CA ARG A 40 21.76 7.07 5.69
C ARG A 40 21.42 6.64 7.11
N PHE A 41 20.82 7.55 7.88
CA PHE A 41 20.36 7.25 9.24
C PHE A 41 19.32 6.13 9.25
N LEU A 42 18.30 6.22 8.38
CA LEU A 42 17.27 5.19 8.28
C LEU A 42 17.84 3.83 7.87
N ALA A 43 18.78 3.81 6.91
CA ALA A 43 19.43 2.58 6.50
C ALA A 43 20.20 1.96 7.68
N SER A 44 21.01 2.74 8.42
CA SER A 44 21.72 2.25 9.60
C SER A 44 20.77 1.74 10.68
N ALA A 45 19.69 2.48 10.98
CA ALA A 45 18.69 2.06 11.96
C ALA A 45 18.00 0.75 11.56
N PHE A 46 17.74 0.54 10.28
CA PHE A 46 17.16 -0.71 9.78
C PHE A 46 18.16 -1.88 9.84
N GLU A 47 19.44 -1.66 9.51
CA GLU A 47 20.49 -2.66 9.68
C GLU A 47 20.67 -3.07 11.14
N ASP A 48 20.51 -2.13 12.07
CA ASP A 48 20.57 -2.36 13.52
C ASP A 48 19.29 -3.02 14.08
N GLY A 49 18.28 -3.28 13.24
CA GLY A 49 17.03 -3.93 13.65
C GLY A 49 16.15 -3.06 14.57
N VAL A 50 16.18 -1.73 14.39
CA VAL A 50 15.40 -0.79 15.19
C VAL A 50 13.93 -0.83 14.80
N SER A 51 13.04 -1.07 15.77
CA SER A 51 11.59 -0.92 15.59
C SER A 51 11.23 0.54 15.34
N TYR A 52 10.29 0.81 14.42
CA TYR A 52 9.90 2.19 14.16
C TYR A 52 8.38 2.41 14.13
N LEU A 53 7.99 3.62 14.53
CA LEU A 53 6.65 4.15 14.33
C LEU A 53 6.76 5.34 13.37
N ARG A 54 6.09 5.24 12.23
CA ARG A 54 5.97 6.35 11.27
C ARG A 54 4.64 7.06 11.48
N VAL A 55 4.70 8.39 11.60
CA VAL A 55 3.52 9.26 11.51
C VAL A 55 3.49 9.85 10.10
N SER A 56 2.60 9.37 9.24
CA SER A 56 2.36 9.95 7.93
C SER A 56 1.58 11.26 8.11
N ALA A 57 2.19 12.36 7.70
CA ALA A 57 1.65 13.71 7.84
C ALA A 57 2.09 14.53 6.62
N GLU A 58 1.74 14.04 5.42
CA GLU A 58 2.24 14.56 4.16
C GLU A 58 1.16 15.41 3.47
N ASP A 59 1.55 16.61 3.00
CA ASP A 59 0.72 17.38 2.09
C ASP A 59 0.84 16.77 0.68
N PRO A 60 -0.26 16.24 0.09
CA PRO A 60 -0.23 15.64 -1.24
C PRO A 60 0.16 16.62 -2.34
N ALA A 61 0.08 17.93 -2.10
CA ALA A 61 0.47 18.99 -3.04
C ALA A 61 1.84 19.61 -2.73
N ALA A 62 2.57 19.12 -1.73
CA ALA A 62 3.84 19.73 -1.28
C ALA A 62 4.87 19.95 -2.39
N LEU A 63 4.92 19.06 -3.37
CA LEU A 63 5.86 19.12 -4.50
C LEU A 63 5.20 19.58 -5.81
N ALA A 64 3.97 20.10 -5.76
CA ALA A 64 3.29 20.59 -6.95
C ALA A 64 4.11 21.71 -7.63
N GLY A 65 4.27 21.61 -8.97
CA GLY A 65 5.04 22.56 -9.76
C GLY A 65 6.57 22.41 -9.68
N ILE A 66 7.07 21.42 -8.94
CA ILE A 66 8.49 21.07 -8.94
C ILE A 66 8.80 20.17 -10.14
N ASP A 67 10.01 20.31 -10.71
CA ASP A 67 10.48 19.46 -11.78
C ASP A 67 10.50 17.98 -11.35
N PRO A 68 9.69 17.12 -12.00
CA PRO A 68 9.59 15.71 -11.65
C PRO A 68 10.91 14.93 -11.80
N GLU A 69 11.81 15.34 -12.69
CA GLU A 69 13.12 14.67 -12.84
C GLU A 69 14.01 14.88 -11.62
N ARG A 70 13.93 16.06 -11.00
CA ARG A 70 14.69 16.37 -9.78
C ARG A 70 14.16 15.56 -8.59
N VAL A 71 12.84 15.49 -8.45
CA VAL A 71 12.17 14.69 -7.40
C VAL A 71 12.48 13.21 -7.62
N GLY A 72 12.22 12.68 -8.81
CA GLY A 72 12.46 11.27 -9.15
C GLY A 72 13.92 10.85 -8.99
N GLY A 73 14.87 11.69 -9.42
CA GLY A 73 16.31 11.43 -9.24
C GLY A 73 16.72 11.33 -7.76
N PHE A 74 16.19 12.21 -6.91
CA PHE A 74 16.43 12.17 -5.47
C PHE A 74 15.80 10.94 -4.82
N MET A 75 14.54 10.66 -5.14
CA MET A 75 13.82 9.52 -4.59
C MET A 75 14.50 8.20 -4.96
N LYS A 76 14.93 8.05 -6.21
CA LYS A 76 15.62 6.85 -6.68
C LYS A 76 16.84 6.53 -5.82
N VAL A 77 17.81 7.43 -5.73
CA VAL A 77 19.06 7.17 -5.00
C VAL A 77 18.85 7.00 -3.49
N ASN A 78 17.81 7.63 -2.93
CA ASN A 78 17.51 7.52 -1.50
C ASN A 78 16.74 6.24 -1.19
N ASN A 79 15.80 5.82 -2.05
CA ASN A 79 15.10 4.56 -1.90
C ASN A 79 16.03 3.36 -2.09
N GLU A 80 16.96 3.40 -3.05
CA GLU A 80 17.97 2.34 -3.24
C GLU A 80 18.76 2.07 -1.95
N VAL A 81 19.23 3.12 -1.27
CA VAL A 81 19.99 2.99 -0.01
C VAL A 81 19.15 2.41 1.12
N VAL A 82 17.89 2.81 1.22
CA VAL A 82 17.00 2.35 2.29
C VAL A 82 16.42 0.96 1.97
N PHE A 83 16.22 0.64 0.70
CA PHE A 83 15.58 -0.61 0.27
C PHE A 83 16.34 -1.85 0.71
N GLU A 84 17.67 -1.87 0.53
CA GLU A 84 18.51 -3.00 0.95
C GLU A 84 18.49 -3.16 2.47
N ALA A 85 18.60 -2.06 3.21
CA ALA A 85 18.59 -2.06 4.67
C ALA A 85 17.22 -2.50 5.27
N ARG A 86 16.11 -2.27 4.55
CA ARG A 86 14.76 -2.67 4.97
C ARG A 86 14.48 -4.18 4.87
N ALA A 87 15.40 -4.98 4.40
CA ALA A 87 15.16 -6.40 4.15
C ALA A 87 14.59 -7.14 5.39
N GLY A 88 15.12 -6.89 6.59
CA GLY A 88 14.60 -7.46 7.84
C GLY A 88 13.18 -6.99 8.18
N HIS A 89 12.84 -5.73 7.94
CA HIS A 89 11.47 -5.22 8.14
C HIS A 89 10.48 -5.84 7.14
N MET A 90 10.87 -5.96 5.87
CA MET A 90 10.05 -6.62 4.84
C MET A 90 9.91 -8.13 5.07
N ALA A 91 10.87 -8.75 5.77
CA ALA A 91 10.79 -10.14 6.24
C ALA A 91 10.04 -10.27 7.58
N LEU A 92 9.49 -9.18 8.12
CA LEU A 92 8.78 -9.11 9.41
C LEU A 92 9.63 -9.50 10.62
N GLU A 93 10.96 -9.37 10.52
CA GLU A 93 11.89 -9.69 11.60
C GLU A 93 11.87 -8.65 12.72
N VAL A 94 11.49 -7.42 12.38
CA VAL A 94 11.46 -6.27 13.28
C VAL A 94 10.07 -5.62 13.26
N PRO A 95 9.44 -5.35 14.43
CA PRO A 95 8.15 -4.68 14.47
C PRO A 95 8.22 -3.24 13.97
N TRP A 96 7.19 -2.84 13.24
CA TRP A 96 6.98 -1.45 12.83
C TRP A 96 5.49 -1.13 12.73
N THR A 97 5.15 0.15 12.75
CA THR A 97 3.78 0.59 12.47
C THR A 97 3.74 1.95 11.80
N VAL A 98 2.76 2.15 10.94
CA VAL A 98 2.44 3.42 10.32
C VAL A 98 1.09 3.90 10.81
N ILE A 99 1.04 5.14 11.26
CA ILE A 99 -0.18 5.88 11.59
C ILE A 99 -0.18 7.19 10.81
N ALA A 100 -1.27 7.97 10.86
CA ALA A 100 -1.25 9.30 10.27
C ALA A 100 -1.73 10.37 11.25
N ALA A 101 -1.32 11.61 10.96
CA ALA A 101 -1.81 12.80 11.63
C ALA A 101 -2.08 13.91 10.60
N PRO A 102 -3.15 14.71 10.75
CA PRO A 102 -3.48 15.76 9.79
C PRO A 102 -2.44 16.88 9.83
N VAL A 103 -2.15 17.40 8.66
CA VAL A 103 -1.39 18.64 8.46
C VAL A 103 -2.20 19.59 7.58
N PRO A 104 -1.99 20.91 7.66
CA PRO A 104 -2.83 21.89 6.98
C PRO A 104 -3.04 21.61 5.50
N GLY A 105 -1.98 21.30 4.74
CA GLY A 105 -2.06 21.03 3.30
C GLY A 105 -2.87 19.78 2.97
N TRP A 106 -2.66 18.67 3.70
CA TRP A 106 -3.47 17.47 3.53
C TRP A 106 -4.94 17.72 3.89
N THR A 107 -5.19 18.34 5.05
CA THR A 107 -6.54 18.66 5.50
C THR A 107 -7.32 19.51 4.50
N SER A 108 -6.72 20.60 4.03
CA SER A 108 -7.36 21.48 3.03
C SER A 108 -7.56 20.78 1.68
N SER A 109 -6.72 19.80 1.33
CA SER A 109 -6.88 19.04 0.09
C SER A 109 -8.06 18.07 0.14
N VAL A 110 -8.38 17.54 1.31
CA VAL A 110 -9.53 16.63 1.53
C VAL A 110 -10.83 17.42 1.72
N PHE A 111 -10.77 18.55 2.43
CA PHE A 111 -11.92 19.44 2.72
C PHE A 111 -11.70 20.83 2.16
N PRO A 112 -11.72 21.01 0.82
CA PRO A 112 -11.34 22.29 0.19
C PRO A 112 -12.35 23.43 0.41
N GLU A 113 -13.58 23.11 0.81
CA GLU A 113 -14.65 24.09 1.02
C GLU A 113 -14.74 24.60 2.47
N ASP A 114 -14.04 23.93 3.41
CA ASP A 114 -14.09 24.27 4.83
C ASP A 114 -12.98 25.24 5.19
N ASP A 115 -13.17 26.03 6.25
CA ASP A 115 -12.03 26.70 6.85
C ASP A 115 -11.07 25.71 7.50
N LEU A 116 -9.80 26.08 7.66
CA LEU A 116 -8.76 25.16 8.11
C LEU A 116 -9.02 24.57 9.51
N ALA A 117 -9.64 25.34 10.40
CA ALA A 117 -9.93 24.87 11.76
C ALA A 117 -11.05 23.83 11.73
N GLU A 118 -12.13 24.08 11.02
CA GLU A 118 -13.24 23.15 10.84
C GLU A 118 -12.77 21.88 10.09
N ALA A 119 -12.03 22.06 8.99
CA ALA A 119 -11.44 20.95 8.23
C ALA A 119 -10.54 20.07 9.13
N THR A 120 -9.75 20.67 10.02
CA THR A 120 -8.85 19.93 10.91
C THR A 120 -9.63 19.11 11.94
N GLU A 121 -10.68 19.64 12.52
CA GLU A 121 -11.56 18.90 13.44
C GLU A 121 -12.28 17.75 12.74
N ARG A 122 -12.76 17.97 11.51
CA ARG A 122 -13.36 16.92 10.67
C ARG A 122 -12.36 15.82 10.35
N MET A 123 -11.13 16.19 9.98
CA MET A 123 -10.08 15.24 9.66
C MET A 123 -9.71 14.38 10.86
N TRP A 124 -9.52 14.98 12.05
CA TRP A 124 -9.28 14.22 13.27
C TRP A 124 -10.42 13.27 13.59
N SER A 125 -11.66 13.74 13.45
CA SER A 125 -12.85 12.93 13.70
C SER A 125 -12.92 11.74 12.74
N ALA A 126 -12.63 11.94 11.45
CA ALA A 126 -12.59 10.89 10.45
C ALA A 126 -11.46 9.88 10.74
N ILE A 127 -10.24 10.35 11.07
CA ILE A 127 -9.12 9.50 11.46
C ILE A 127 -9.49 8.65 12.69
N PHE A 128 -10.12 9.23 13.71
CA PHE A 128 -10.48 8.50 14.92
C PHE A 128 -11.52 7.41 14.64
N ARG A 129 -12.51 7.66 13.77
CA ARG A 129 -13.47 6.63 13.36
C ARG A 129 -12.80 5.55 12.51
N ALA A 130 -12.03 5.93 11.49
CA ALA A 130 -11.30 4.99 10.64
C ALA A 130 -10.34 4.10 11.46
N CYS A 131 -9.70 4.68 12.49
CA CYS A 131 -8.80 3.95 13.40
C CYS A 131 -9.53 3.36 14.63
N ARG A 132 -10.88 3.40 14.70
CA ARG A 132 -11.68 2.85 15.82
C ARG A 132 -11.31 3.42 17.19
N ILE A 133 -10.72 4.64 17.23
CA ILE A 133 -10.31 5.32 18.50
C ILE A 133 -11.54 5.91 19.20
N ASP A 134 -12.60 6.19 18.47
CA ASP A 134 -13.89 6.68 18.97
C ASP A 134 -14.73 5.61 19.70
N GLN A 135 -14.29 4.34 19.67
CA GLN A 135 -14.99 3.25 20.33
C GLN A 135 -14.83 3.30 21.85
N PRO A 136 -15.81 2.82 22.64
CA PRO A 136 -15.72 2.80 24.12
C PRO A 136 -14.48 2.08 24.64
N ASP A 137 -14.02 1.02 23.96
CA ASP A 137 -12.76 0.32 24.19
C ASP A 137 -12.05 0.12 22.85
N PRO A 138 -11.19 1.07 22.44
CA PRO A 138 -10.46 0.97 21.17
C PRO A 138 -9.58 -0.27 21.07
N VAL A 139 -8.99 -0.72 22.17
CA VAL A 139 -8.12 -1.89 22.19
C VAL A 139 -8.92 -3.16 21.90
N GLU A 140 -10.10 -3.32 22.50
CA GLU A 140 -10.96 -4.46 22.25
C GLU A 140 -11.58 -4.41 20.85
N ALA A 141 -11.94 -3.22 20.36
CA ALA A 141 -12.38 -3.02 18.98
C ALA A 141 -11.31 -3.50 17.97
N TRP A 142 -10.05 -3.16 18.20
CA TRP A 142 -8.93 -3.63 17.38
C TRP A 142 -8.70 -5.14 17.51
N ARG A 143 -8.78 -5.72 18.71
CA ARG A 143 -8.66 -7.19 18.88
C ARG A 143 -9.72 -7.94 18.08
N THR A 144 -10.97 -7.48 18.15
CA THR A 144 -12.09 -8.07 17.40
C THR A 144 -11.86 -7.95 15.90
N HIS A 145 -11.47 -6.77 15.43
CA HIS A 145 -11.19 -6.52 14.01
C HIS A 145 -10.03 -7.38 13.48
N LEU A 146 -8.92 -7.43 14.19
CA LEU A 146 -7.77 -8.26 13.81
C LEU A 146 -8.10 -9.76 13.84
N ALA A 147 -8.98 -10.20 14.73
CA ALA A 147 -9.45 -11.58 14.74
C ALA A 147 -10.31 -11.91 13.51
N ASP A 148 -11.16 -10.98 13.06
CA ASP A 148 -11.95 -11.12 11.82
C ASP A 148 -11.03 -11.19 10.59
N LEU A 149 -10.06 -10.27 10.45
CA LEU A 149 -9.08 -10.31 9.37
C LEU A 149 -8.28 -11.62 9.38
N ALA A 150 -7.86 -12.10 10.56
CA ALA A 150 -7.17 -13.37 10.70
C ALA A 150 -8.02 -14.58 10.30
N ALA A 151 -9.33 -14.56 10.53
CA ALA A 151 -10.26 -15.60 10.08
C ALA A 151 -10.37 -15.59 8.55
N ARG A 152 -10.52 -14.40 7.94
CA ARG A 152 -10.61 -14.23 6.48
C ARG A 152 -9.34 -14.66 5.77
N LYS A 153 -8.16 -14.26 6.25
CA LYS A 153 -6.90 -14.69 5.64
C LYS A 153 -6.68 -16.21 5.73
N ARG A 154 -7.08 -16.86 6.83
CA ARG A 154 -7.06 -18.33 6.92
C ARG A 154 -7.99 -18.95 5.90
N HIS A 155 -9.25 -18.50 5.84
CA HIS A 155 -10.23 -18.99 4.88
C HIS A 155 -9.66 -18.92 3.44
N LEU A 156 -9.18 -17.74 3.01
CA LEU A 156 -8.67 -17.54 1.66
C LEU A 156 -7.41 -18.37 1.36
N THR A 157 -6.52 -18.53 2.34
CA THR A 157 -5.33 -19.38 2.22
C THR A 157 -5.72 -20.85 2.05
N ASP A 158 -6.69 -21.34 2.83
CA ASP A 158 -7.13 -22.74 2.81
C ASP A 158 -7.84 -23.12 1.49
N ARG A 159 -8.47 -22.14 0.80
CA ARG A 159 -9.13 -22.36 -0.49
C ARG A 159 -8.17 -22.69 -1.63
N ARG A 160 -6.90 -22.26 -1.54
CA ARG A 160 -5.88 -22.54 -2.56
C ARG A 160 -6.32 -22.11 -3.96
N TYR A 161 -6.90 -20.92 -4.10
CA TYR A 161 -7.25 -20.38 -5.41
C TYR A 161 -6.03 -20.31 -6.33
N VAL A 162 -6.24 -20.63 -7.61
CA VAL A 162 -5.20 -20.54 -8.65
C VAL A 162 -5.23 -19.21 -9.39
N ALA A 163 -6.34 -18.49 -9.33
CA ALA A 163 -6.50 -17.17 -9.92
C ALA A 163 -7.60 -16.37 -9.22
N LEU A 164 -7.59 -15.06 -9.45
CA LEU A 164 -8.64 -14.12 -9.08
C LEU A 164 -9.28 -13.57 -10.36
N ARG A 165 -10.61 -13.48 -10.38
CA ARG A 165 -11.36 -12.95 -11.52
C ARG A 165 -12.11 -11.69 -11.11
N TYR A 166 -11.69 -10.55 -11.64
CA TYR A 166 -12.30 -9.24 -11.43
C TYR A 166 -13.29 -8.93 -12.55
N ARG A 167 -14.47 -8.43 -12.18
CA ARG A 167 -15.49 -7.98 -13.13
C ARG A 167 -16.22 -6.75 -12.61
N GLY A 168 -16.38 -5.75 -13.50
CA GLY A 168 -17.08 -4.50 -13.21
C GLY A 168 -16.99 -3.53 -14.37
N PRO A 169 -17.46 -2.28 -14.21
CA PRO A 169 -17.34 -1.26 -15.23
C PRO A 169 -15.88 -1.03 -15.64
N GLY A 170 -15.57 -1.20 -16.93
CA GLY A 170 -14.20 -1.07 -17.45
C GLY A 170 -13.20 -2.16 -17.01
N THR A 171 -13.69 -3.17 -16.26
CA THR A 171 -12.86 -4.23 -15.67
C THR A 171 -13.33 -5.61 -16.09
N ASP A 172 -12.47 -6.35 -16.75
CA ASP A 172 -12.59 -7.79 -17.04
C ASP A 172 -11.17 -8.37 -17.03
N LEU A 173 -10.69 -8.74 -15.82
CA LEU A 173 -9.31 -9.13 -15.58
C LEU A 173 -9.25 -10.49 -14.89
N GLU A 174 -8.31 -11.32 -15.31
CA GLU A 174 -7.89 -12.51 -14.59
C GLU A 174 -6.45 -12.35 -14.09
N VAL A 175 -6.23 -12.62 -12.81
CA VAL A 175 -4.93 -12.53 -12.13
C VAL A 175 -4.59 -13.89 -11.57
N GLY A 176 -3.63 -14.58 -12.19
CA GLY A 176 -3.15 -15.87 -11.69
C GLY A 176 -2.36 -15.72 -10.41
N LEU A 177 -2.58 -16.62 -9.47
CA LEU A 177 -1.80 -16.67 -8.22
C LEU A 177 -0.57 -17.58 -8.39
N THR A 178 0.35 -17.47 -7.44
CA THR A 178 1.49 -18.39 -7.32
C THR A 178 1.01 -19.83 -7.02
N ASP A 179 1.86 -20.80 -7.16
CA ASP A 179 1.47 -22.20 -6.93
C ASP A 179 1.21 -22.53 -5.43
N ARG A 180 1.73 -21.72 -4.52
CA ARG A 180 1.54 -21.83 -3.06
C ARG A 180 1.19 -20.48 -2.45
N PRO A 181 0.01 -19.92 -2.80
CA PRO A 181 -0.39 -18.61 -2.32
C PRO A 181 -0.72 -18.63 -0.84
N VAL A 182 -0.27 -17.62 -0.13
CA VAL A 182 -0.65 -17.30 1.25
C VAL A 182 -1.30 -15.94 1.25
N TRP A 183 -2.38 -15.81 2.00
CA TRP A 183 -3.02 -14.52 2.24
C TRP A 183 -2.50 -13.93 3.54
N ASP A 184 -2.18 -12.65 3.53
CA ASP A 184 -1.68 -11.91 4.69
C ASP A 184 -2.56 -10.68 4.95
N GLY A 185 -2.29 -9.91 6.01
CA GLY A 185 -3.04 -8.71 6.39
C GLY A 185 -3.34 -8.64 7.89
N GLY A 186 -3.74 -7.45 8.34
CA GLY A 186 -4.04 -7.18 9.73
C GLY A 186 -2.81 -7.26 10.64
N SER A 187 -2.82 -8.18 11.59
CA SER A 187 -1.67 -8.44 12.46
C SER A 187 -0.73 -9.46 11.86
N VAL A 188 0.56 -9.20 11.97
CA VAL A 188 1.66 -10.09 11.60
C VAL A 188 2.49 -10.43 12.84
N THR A 189 3.37 -11.44 12.73
CA THR A 189 4.16 -11.91 13.87
C THR A 189 5.62 -12.05 13.45
N THR A 190 6.54 -11.52 14.25
CA THR A 190 7.97 -11.72 14.03
C THR A 190 8.35 -13.21 14.21
N PRO A 191 9.52 -13.65 13.70
CA PRO A 191 10.01 -15.01 13.93
C PRO A 191 10.10 -15.40 15.42
N GLU A 192 10.35 -14.43 16.31
CA GLU A 192 10.40 -14.64 17.77
C GLU A 192 9.02 -14.72 18.43
N GLY A 193 7.93 -14.60 17.64
CA GLY A 193 6.56 -14.72 18.13
C GLY A 193 5.96 -13.40 18.66
N ARG A 194 6.54 -12.23 18.34
CA ARG A 194 6.00 -10.91 18.73
C ARG A 194 4.96 -10.45 17.71
N PRO A 195 3.68 -10.32 18.09
CA PRO A 195 2.66 -9.77 17.19
C PRO A 195 2.79 -8.25 17.07
N PHE A 196 2.51 -7.72 15.89
CA PHE A 196 2.39 -6.28 15.65
C PHE A 196 1.44 -5.99 14.48
N CYS A 197 0.97 -4.75 14.37
CA CYS A 197 0.12 -4.28 13.29
C CYS A 197 0.90 -3.26 12.46
N PRO A 198 1.26 -3.58 11.20
CA PRO A 198 2.07 -2.68 10.37
C PRO A 198 1.38 -1.36 10.04
N ASN A 199 0.09 -1.37 9.80
CA ASN A 199 -0.71 -0.20 9.41
C ASN A 199 -1.89 0.00 10.36
N ILE A 200 -2.11 1.25 10.77
CA ILE A 200 -3.31 1.68 11.50
C ILE A 200 -3.85 2.94 10.80
N PRO A 201 -5.01 2.82 10.09
CA PRO A 201 -5.88 1.65 9.97
C PRO A 201 -5.34 0.56 9.04
N THR A 202 -5.91 -0.64 9.14
CA THR A 202 -5.82 -1.72 8.15
C THR A 202 -7.17 -2.42 8.06
N GLU A 203 -7.67 -2.62 6.85
CA GLU A 203 -8.98 -3.25 6.54
C GLU A 203 -8.83 -4.42 5.57
N GLU A 204 -7.62 -4.67 5.12
CA GLU A 204 -7.31 -5.54 4.00
C GLU A 204 -6.89 -6.95 4.41
N VAL A 205 -7.16 -7.87 3.46
CA VAL A 205 -6.49 -9.17 3.36
C VAL A 205 -5.96 -9.29 1.94
N PHE A 206 -4.66 -9.51 1.78
CA PHE A 206 -3.98 -9.45 0.49
C PHE A 206 -3.13 -10.69 0.19
N THR A 207 -2.80 -10.87 -1.09
CA THR A 207 -1.85 -11.88 -1.55
C THR A 207 -1.02 -11.34 -2.72
N SER A 208 0.07 -12.01 -3.05
CA SER A 208 0.89 -11.64 -4.20
C SER A 208 0.54 -12.48 -5.43
N PRO A 209 0.15 -11.83 -6.54
CA PRO A 209 -0.07 -12.50 -7.82
C PRO A 209 1.21 -13.13 -8.37
N HIS A 210 1.05 -14.09 -9.28
CA HIS A 210 2.15 -14.56 -10.10
C HIS A 210 2.48 -13.51 -11.17
N ARG A 211 3.71 -13.05 -11.21
CA ARG A 211 4.19 -11.93 -12.05
C ARG A 211 3.89 -12.05 -13.54
N ASP A 212 3.75 -13.27 -14.06
CA ASP A 212 3.56 -13.54 -15.48
C ASP A 212 2.14 -14.03 -15.82
N ARG A 213 1.19 -14.01 -14.87
CA ARG A 213 -0.16 -14.59 -15.03
C ARG A 213 -1.26 -13.55 -14.80
N ALA A 214 -1.26 -12.47 -15.56
CA ALA A 214 -2.38 -11.53 -15.58
C ALA A 214 -2.77 -11.22 -17.02
N SER A 215 -4.07 -11.24 -17.33
CA SER A 215 -4.60 -10.92 -18.65
C SER A 215 -5.98 -10.27 -18.57
N GLY A 216 -6.22 -9.32 -19.48
CA GLY A 216 -7.46 -8.54 -19.55
C GLY A 216 -7.27 -7.11 -19.07
N ARG A 217 -8.37 -6.42 -18.82
CA ARG A 217 -8.42 -4.98 -18.53
C ARG A 217 -8.85 -4.73 -17.10
N ILE A 218 -8.25 -3.73 -16.47
CA ILE A 218 -8.67 -3.21 -15.18
C ILE A 218 -8.67 -1.68 -15.20
N ALA A 219 -9.74 -1.10 -14.65
CA ALA A 219 -9.88 0.34 -14.48
C ALA A 219 -9.79 0.71 -12.99
N ALA A 220 -9.06 1.77 -12.69
CA ALA A 220 -9.06 2.36 -11.37
C ALA A 220 -10.43 2.99 -11.07
N THR A 221 -10.90 2.85 -9.84
CA THR A 221 -12.17 3.42 -9.37
C THR A 221 -11.96 4.70 -8.56
N LYS A 222 -10.72 4.98 -8.16
CA LYS A 222 -10.30 6.20 -7.46
C LYS A 222 -9.01 6.76 -8.05
N PRO A 223 -8.76 8.08 -7.87
CA PRO A 223 -7.49 8.67 -8.23
C PRO A 223 -6.33 8.07 -7.42
N LEU A 224 -5.15 7.97 -8.03
CA LEU A 224 -3.91 7.63 -7.35
C LEU A 224 -3.09 8.89 -7.09
N SER A 225 -2.79 9.15 -5.81
CA SER A 225 -1.80 10.16 -5.42
C SER A 225 -0.42 9.51 -5.37
N TYR A 226 0.50 9.96 -6.22
CA TYR A 226 1.84 9.39 -6.31
C TYR A 226 2.90 10.50 -6.37
N PHE A 227 3.71 10.62 -5.31
CA PHE A 227 4.75 11.65 -5.17
C PHE A 227 4.31 13.07 -5.51
N GLY A 228 3.16 13.51 -4.99
CA GLY A 228 2.63 14.85 -5.17
C GLY A 228 2.01 15.10 -6.55
N ALA A 229 1.78 14.07 -7.34
CA ALA A 229 1.01 14.11 -8.58
C ALA A 229 -0.26 13.27 -8.42
N LEU A 230 -1.34 13.67 -9.09
CA LEU A 230 -2.60 12.95 -9.13
C LEU A 230 -2.76 12.29 -10.48
N ILE A 231 -3.11 11.00 -10.48
CA ILE A 231 -3.45 10.23 -11.69
C ILE A 231 -4.92 9.90 -11.59
N GLU A 232 -5.70 10.28 -12.62
CA GLU A 232 -7.16 10.21 -12.62
C GLU A 232 -7.69 9.42 -13.81
N ASP A 233 -8.84 8.74 -13.64
CA ASP A 233 -9.56 8.02 -14.69
C ASP A 233 -8.64 7.10 -15.52
N PHE A 234 -7.86 6.27 -14.86
CA PHE A 234 -6.84 5.47 -15.51
C PHE A 234 -7.16 3.96 -15.51
N TRP A 235 -6.52 3.27 -16.43
CA TRP A 235 -6.73 1.85 -16.65
C TRP A 235 -5.47 1.18 -17.22
N PHE A 236 -5.41 -0.14 -17.07
CA PHE A 236 -4.36 -1.00 -17.66
C PHE A 236 -4.98 -2.10 -18.51
N GLU A 237 -4.31 -2.45 -19.63
CA GLU A 237 -4.50 -3.69 -20.35
C GLU A 237 -3.31 -4.60 -20.05
N MET A 238 -3.63 -5.83 -19.62
CA MET A 238 -2.63 -6.82 -19.19
C MET A 238 -2.53 -7.96 -20.19
N ALA A 239 -1.31 -8.36 -20.51
CA ALA A 239 -1.01 -9.61 -21.22
C ALA A 239 0.23 -10.25 -20.59
N ASP A 240 0.16 -11.54 -20.34
CA ASP A 240 1.26 -12.34 -19.77
C ASP A 240 1.87 -11.67 -18.52
N GLY A 241 1.00 -11.17 -17.62
CA GLY A 241 1.38 -10.50 -16.37
C GLY A 241 1.98 -9.11 -16.52
N ARG A 242 2.00 -8.54 -17.72
CA ARG A 242 2.57 -7.21 -17.97
C ARG A 242 1.54 -6.24 -18.50
N VAL A 243 1.63 -4.99 -18.09
CA VAL A 243 0.90 -3.88 -18.71
C VAL A 243 1.42 -3.70 -20.13
N VAL A 244 0.53 -3.89 -21.11
CA VAL A 244 0.82 -3.73 -22.55
C VAL A 244 0.22 -2.47 -23.13
N ASP A 245 -0.82 -1.92 -22.47
CA ASP A 245 -1.43 -0.64 -22.80
C ASP A 245 -1.99 0.00 -21.55
N SER A 246 -2.07 1.32 -21.52
CA SER A 246 -2.61 2.09 -20.40
C SER A 246 -3.09 3.45 -20.84
N GLY A 247 -4.05 4.02 -20.12
CA GLY A 247 -4.51 5.38 -20.35
C GLY A 247 -4.93 6.03 -19.05
N ALA A 248 -4.94 7.38 -19.04
CA ALA A 248 -5.40 8.18 -17.91
C ALA A 248 -6.07 9.46 -18.41
N GLY A 249 -7.10 9.93 -17.69
CA GLY A 249 -7.74 11.23 -17.93
C GLY A 249 -6.86 12.38 -17.42
N GLY A 250 -6.13 12.17 -16.35
CA GLY A 250 -5.11 13.07 -15.77
C GLY A 250 -3.86 12.33 -15.36
N GLY A 251 -2.67 12.96 -15.40
CA GLY A 251 -1.42 12.39 -14.92
C GLY A 251 -0.83 11.24 -15.76
N ALA A 252 -1.19 11.15 -17.06
CA ALA A 252 -0.73 10.06 -17.94
C ALA A 252 0.80 9.97 -18.07
N ASP A 253 1.50 11.09 -18.01
CA ASP A 253 2.97 11.12 -18.04
C ASP A 253 3.60 10.59 -16.75
N VAL A 254 2.93 10.76 -15.61
CA VAL A 254 3.36 10.19 -14.33
C VAL A 254 3.12 8.69 -14.34
N LEU A 255 1.96 8.23 -14.82
CA LEU A 255 1.66 6.81 -14.99
C LEU A 255 2.70 6.12 -15.87
N ALA A 256 3.02 6.71 -17.02
CA ALA A 256 4.05 6.16 -17.92
C ALA A 256 5.43 6.04 -17.25
N ARG A 257 5.80 7.00 -16.39
CA ARG A 257 7.05 6.95 -15.63
C ARG A 257 7.05 5.84 -14.58
N ILE A 258 5.94 5.66 -13.85
CA ILE A 258 5.79 4.54 -12.90
C ILE A 258 6.05 3.22 -13.64
N LEU A 259 5.35 2.99 -14.76
CA LEU A 259 5.44 1.77 -15.55
C LEU A 259 6.84 1.52 -16.16
N ALA A 260 7.62 2.57 -16.37
CA ALA A 260 8.97 2.52 -16.97
C ALA A 260 10.10 2.51 -15.94
N THR A 261 9.83 2.51 -14.64
CA THR A 261 10.84 2.65 -13.58
C THR A 261 11.85 1.52 -13.59
N ASP A 262 11.40 0.26 -13.67
CA ASP A 262 12.24 -0.94 -13.75
C ASP A 262 11.50 -2.10 -14.46
N GLY A 263 12.12 -3.28 -14.50
CA GLY A 263 11.56 -4.46 -15.18
C GLY A 263 10.30 -5.05 -14.52
N GLY A 264 10.07 -4.73 -13.23
CA GLY A 264 8.93 -5.21 -12.44
C GLY A 264 7.81 -4.18 -12.28
N SER A 265 8.08 -2.89 -12.53
CA SER A 265 7.12 -1.80 -12.27
C SER A 265 5.84 -1.86 -13.12
N ALA A 266 5.86 -2.52 -14.27
CA ALA A 266 4.69 -2.74 -15.12
C ALA A 266 4.04 -4.12 -14.89
N ARG A 267 4.16 -4.69 -13.70
CA ARG A 267 3.58 -5.98 -13.28
C ARG A 267 2.90 -5.83 -11.94
N PHE A 268 1.93 -6.70 -11.67
CA PHE A 268 1.29 -6.70 -10.36
C PHE A 268 2.17 -7.39 -9.31
N GLY A 269 2.22 -6.80 -8.12
CA GLY A 269 2.88 -7.33 -6.93
C GLY A 269 1.93 -7.73 -5.83
N GLU A 270 0.73 -7.13 -5.83
CA GLU A 270 -0.28 -7.35 -4.80
C GLU A 270 -1.69 -7.38 -5.36
N ALA A 271 -2.57 -8.12 -4.68
CA ALA A 271 -4.02 -8.13 -4.87
C ALA A 271 -4.69 -8.16 -3.50
N ALA A 272 -5.32 -7.05 -3.12
CA ALA A 272 -5.93 -6.85 -1.80
C ALA A 272 -7.45 -6.81 -1.85
N MET A 273 -8.06 -7.44 -0.86
CA MET A 273 -9.51 -7.52 -0.66
C MET A 273 -9.91 -6.68 0.54
N VAL A 274 -10.70 -5.66 0.30
CA VAL A 274 -11.19 -4.71 1.30
C VAL A 274 -12.69 -4.53 1.12
N PRO A 275 -13.52 -4.75 2.17
CA PRO A 275 -14.97 -4.51 2.08
C PRO A 275 -15.28 -3.02 2.19
N GLN A 276 -16.31 -2.57 1.47
CA GLN A 276 -16.77 -1.17 1.55
C GLN A 276 -17.50 -0.84 2.86
N SER A 277 -17.88 -1.84 3.66
CA SER A 277 -18.37 -1.65 5.03
C SER A 277 -17.26 -1.40 6.04
N GLY A 278 -15.98 -1.39 5.62
CA GLY A 278 -14.83 -1.07 6.45
C GLY A 278 -14.90 0.34 7.04
N ALA A 279 -14.24 0.56 8.18
CA ALA A 279 -14.30 1.85 8.88
C ALA A 279 -13.70 3.00 8.05
N VAL A 280 -12.72 2.72 7.20
CA VAL A 280 -12.12 3.72 6.30
C VAL A 280 -13.10 4.10 5.19
N ALA A 281 -13.71 3.11 4.53
CA ALA A 281 -14.67 3.32 3.46
C ALA A 281 -15.95 4.02 3.92
N ALA A 282 -16.37 3.76 5.16
CA ALA A 282 -17.57 4.36 5.76
C ALA A 282 -17.48 5.90 5.87
N GLU A 283 -16.28 6.47 5.86
CA GLU A 283 -16.08 7.93 5.85
C GLU A 283 -16.45 8.58 4.51
N GLY A 284 -16.46 7.82 3.40
CA GLY A 284 -16.80 8.32 2.08
C GLY A 284 -15.85 9.38 1.54
N LEU A 285 -14.61 9.40 1.99
CA LEU A 285 -13.59 10.38 1.64
C LEU A 285 -12.65 9.86 0.55
N VAL A 286 -12.10 10.77 -0.24
CA VAL A 286 -10.86 10.56 -0.97
C VAL A 286 -9.76 11.15 -0.12
N TRP A 287 -9.03 10.28 0.59
CA TRP A 287 -8.08 10.72 1.62
C TRP A 287 -6.83 11.37 1.05
N LYS A 288 -6.45 11.02 -0.18
CA LYS A 288 -5.20 11.46 -0.81
C LYS A 288 -3.97 11.10 0.03
N ASN A 289 -4.08 9.98 0.73
CA ASN A 289 -3.05 9.39 1.57
C ASN A 289 -3.15 7.86 1.42
N THR A 290 -2.11 7.24 0.91
CA THR A 290 -2.09 5.81 0.55
C THR A 290 -2.54 4.93 1.72
N LEU A 291 -2.10 5.20 2.96
CA LEU A 291 -2.49 4.43 4.14
C LEU A 291 -4.02 4.29 4.32
N TYR A 292 -4.79 5.31 3.91
CA TYR A 292 -6.26 5.27 3.97
C TYR A 292 -6.87 4.83 2.65
N ASP A 293 -6.37 5.34 1.51
CA ASP A 293 -6.98 5.07 0.21
C ASP A 293 -6.87 3.58 -0.16
N GLU A 294 -5.77 2.89 0.19
CA GLU A 294 -5.62 1.44 0.03
C GLU A 294 -6.60 0.64 0.90
N ASN A 295 -6.97 1.17 2.07
CA ASN A 295 -7.89 0.55 3.02
C ASN A 295 -9.37 0.92 2.81
N ASP A 296 -9.70 1.63 1.72
CA ASP A 296 -11.05 2.07 1.39
C ASP A 296 -11.80 1.05 0.50
N ALA A 297 -11.11 0.38 -0.39
CA ALA A 297 -11.69 -0.65 -1.26
C ALA A 297 -10.61 -1.60 -1.80
N CYS A 298 -11.05 -2.69 -2.44
CA CYS A 298 -10.12 -3.61 -3.09
C CYS A 298 -9.15 -2.85 -3.99
N HIS A 299 -7.88 -3.24 -3.93
CA HIS A 299 -6.84 -2.62 -4.74
C HIS A 299 -5.89 -3.68 -5.33
N ILE A 300 -5.12 -3.26 -6.31
CA ILE A 300 -4.02 -4.03 -6.90
C ILE A 300 -2.78 -3.13 -6.91
N ALA A 301 -1.65 -3.62 -6.39
CA ALA A 301 -0.41 -2.86 -6.49
C ALA A 301 0.38 -3.23 -7.74
N LEU A 302 0.88 -2.19 -8.43
CA LEU A 302 1.98 -2.33 -9.38
C LEU A 302 3.31 -2.46 -8.64
N GLY A 303 4.17 -3.36 -9.10
CA GLY A 303 5.55 -3.45 -8.64
C GLY A 303 5.84 -4.59 -7.68
N SER A 304 6.43 -4.30 -6.51
CA SER A 304 6.99 -5.30 -5.61
C SER A 304 5.95 -6.21 -4.98
N SER A 305 6.24 -7.52 -4.93
CA SER A 305 5.45 -8.52 -4.19
C SER A 305 5.89 -8.62 -2.74
N TYR A 306 4.99 -9.09 -1.88
CA TYR A 306 5.31 -9.47 -0.50
C TYR A 306 5.76 -10.94 -0.44
N PRO A 307 7.00 -11.21 0.02
CA PRO A 307 7.50 -12.58 0.12
C PRO A 307 6.66 -13.47 1.05
N THR A 308 6.03 -12.89 2.07
CA THR A 308 5.15 -13.60 3.03
C THR A 308 3.89 -14.17 2.37
N CYS A 309 3.49 -13.64 1.21
CA CYS A 309 2.36 -14.13 0.43
C CYS A 309 2.65 -15.39 -0.39
N PHE A 310 3.81 -16.00 -0.20
CA PHE A 310 4.16 -17.32 -0.74
C PHE A 310 4.65 -18.21 0.41
N GLU A 311 4.18 -19.46 0.46
CA GLU A 311 4.55 -20.40 1.50
C GLU A 311 6.07 -20.63 1.55
N GLY A 312 6.72 -20.19 2.63
CA GLY A 312 8.17 -20.19 2.77
C GLY A 312 8.92 -19.07 2.03
N GLY A 313 8.21 -18.13 1.41
CA GLY A 313 8.80 -17.10 0.57
C GLY A 313 9.72 -16.11 1.29
N ALA A 314 9.52 -15.86 2.58
CA ALA A 314 10.40 -15.02 3.38
C ALA A 314 11.85 -15.53 3.41
N ALA A 315 12.04 -16.86 3.39
CA ALA A 315 13.38 -17.50 3.41
C ALA A 315 14.04 -17.58 2.02
N LEU A 316 13.33 -17.23 0.93
CA LEU A 316 13.85 -17.30 -0.44
C LEU A 316 14.76 -16.11 -0.73
N SER A 317 15.84 -16.36 -1.47
CA SER A 317 16.66 -15.32 -2.09
C SER A 317 15.88 -14.54 -3.16
N PRO A 318 16.33 -13.36 -3.57
CA PRO A 318 15.68 -12.58 -4.63
C PRO A 318 15.45 -13.38 -5.93
N ASP A 319 16.44 -14.15 -6.38
CA ASP A 319 16.33 -14.95 -7.61
C ASP A 319 15.32 -16.10 -7.44
N GLU A 320 15.29 -16.75 -6.28
CA GLU A 320 14.31 -17.79 -5.97
C GLU A 320 12.88 -17.23 -5.90
N ARG A 321 12.70 -16.01 -5.36
CA ARG A 321 11.40 -15.32 -5.37
C ARG A 321 10.91 -15.08 -6.79
N LEU A 322 11.77 -14.61 -7.69
CA LEU A 322 11.43 -14.47 -9.11
C LEU A 322 11.07 -15.82 -9.76
N ALA A 323 11.80 -16.87 -9.43
CA ALA A 323 11.57 -18.22 -9.99
C ALA A 323 10.23 -18.83 -9.57
N VAL A 324 9.71 -18.49 -8.38
CA VAL A 324 8.36 -18.91 -7.92
C VAL A 324 7.24 -17.96 -8.35
N GLY A 325 7.57 -16.92 -9.13
CA GLY A 325 6.59 -15.99 -9.70
C GLY A 325 6.30 -14.74 -8.86
N LEU A 326 7.04 -14.49 -7.78
CA LEU A 326 6.95 -13.22 -7.06
C LEU A 326 7.64 -12.10 -7.84
N ASN A 327 7.00 -10.95 -7.94
CA ASN A 327 7.56 -9.82 -8.66
C ASN A 327 8.50 -8.99 -7.78
N GLN A 328 9.53 -8.40 -8.40
CA GLN A 328 10.47 -7.51 -7.73
C GLN A 328 10.54 -6.18 -8.47
N SER A 329 10.47 -5.10 -7.71
CA SER A 329 10.53 -3.73 -8.21
C SER A 329 10.92 -2.79 -7.07
N VAL A 330 11.47 -1.63 -7.42
CA VAL A 330 11.59 -0.50 -6.48
C VAL A 330 10.27 0.28 -6.36
N VAL A 331 9.29 -0.01 -7.19
CA VAL A 331 7.93 0.54 -7.15
C VAL A 331 7.04 -0.36 -6.32
N HIS A 332 6.15 0.24 -5.54
CA HIS A 332 4.93 -0.33 -5.00
C HIS A 332 3.88 0.78 -5.05
N ALA A 333 2.85 0.59 -5.87
CA ALA A 333 1.84 1.62 -6.10
C ALA A 333 0.44 1.01 -6.12
N ASP A 334 -0.35 1.30 -5.08
CA ASP A 334 -1.66 0.74 -4.83
C ASP A 334 -2.71 1.45 -5.67
N VAL A 335 -3.36 0.70 -6.54
CA VAL A 335 -4.39 1.16 -7.45
C VAL A 335 -5.73 0.65 -6.95
N VAL A 336 -6.58 1.55 -6.47
CA VAL A 336 -7.93 1.21 -6.01
C VAL A 336 -8.79 0.81 -7.21
N VAL A 337 -9.33 -0.40 -7.16
CA VAL A 337 -10.14 -1.00 -8.23
C VAL A 337 -11.50 -1.50 -7.76
N GLY A 338 -11.74 -1.50 -6.44
CA GLY A 338 -12.98 -1.94 -5.81
C GLY A 338 -14.08 -0.87 -5.88
N SER A 339 -15.32 -1.33 -5.99
CA SER A 339 -16.55 -0.55 -5.83
C SER A 339 -17.72 -1.50 -5.60
N SER A 340 -18.92 -0.97 -5.34
CA SER A 340 -20.16 -1.78 -5.27
C SER A 340 -20.52 -2.46 -6.60
N GLU A 341 -19.92 -2.04 -7.71
CA GLU A 341 -20.14 -2.61 -9.04
C GLU A 341 -19.04 -3.60 -9.46
N VAL A 342 -17.95 -3.72 -8.68
CA VAL A 342 -16.87 -4.65 -8.93
C VAL A 342 -17.03 -5.91 -8.09
N SER A 343 -16.95 -7.06 -8.72
CA SER A 343 -16.90 -8.37 -8.08
C SER A 343 -15.54 -9.02 -8.25
N VAL A 344 -15.12 -9.75 -7.21
CA VAL A 344 -13.91 -10.59 -7.24
C VAL A 344 -14.29 -12.03 -6.89
N HIS A 345 -13.90 -12.95 -7.75
CA HIS A 345 -14.08 -14.38 -7.53
C HIS A 345 -12.73 -15.10 -7.48
N GLY A 346 -12.58 -16.01 -6.53
CA GLY A 346 -11.48 -16.96 -6.52
C GLY A 346 -11.76 -18.11 -7.48
N VAL A 347 -10.78 -18.48 -8.27
CA VAL A 347 -10.85 -19.62 -9.21
C VAL A 347 -10.16 -20.81 -8.56
N LEU A 348 -10.86 -21.91 -8.39
CA LEU A 348 -10.34 -23.16 -7.85
C LEU A 348 -9.57 -23.97 -8.90
N PRO A 349 -8.75 -24.95 -8.50
CA PRO A 349 -7.98 -25.79 -9.45
C PRO A 349 -8.85 -26.57 -10.46
N ASP A 350 -10.11 -26.83 -10.13
CA ASP A 350 -11.07 -27.49 -11.04
C ASP A 350 -11.78 -26.50 -12.00
N GLY A 351 -11.43 -25.21 -11.91
CA GLY A 351 -12.02 -24.13 -12.71
C GLY A 351 -13.34 -23.57 -12.17
N SER A 352 -13.87 -24.10 -11.09
CA SER A 352 -15.04 -23.52 -10.41
C SER A 352 -14.68 -22.18 -9.75
N LYS A 353 -15.68 -21.33 -9.54
CA LYS A 353 -15.48 -19.97 -9.02
C LYS A 353 -16.29 -19.76 -7.75
N GLU A 354 -15.67 -19.14 -6.77
CA GLU A 354 -16.29 -18.78 -5.51
C GLU A 354 -16.23 -17.27 -5.31
N PRO A 355 -17.28 -16.64 -4.79
CA PRO A 355 -17.25 -15.21 -4.55
C PRO A 355 -16.32 -14.89 -3.38
N ILE A 356 -15.43 -13.90 -3.60
CA ILE A 356 -14.61 -13.30 -2.55
C ILE A 356 -15.20 -11.95 -2.18
N ILE A 357 -15.41 -11.09 -3.19
CA ILE A 357 -16.09 -9.79 -3.03
C ILE A 357 -17.28 -9.73 -3.98
N LEU A 358 -18.44 -9.38 -3.47
CA LEU A 358 -19.67 -9.12 -4.22
C LEU A 358 -20.32 -7.82 -3.74
N ALA A 359 -20.66 -6.94 -4.68
CA ALA A 359 -21.27 -5.64 -4.38
C ALA A 359 -20.51 -4.84 -3.30
N GLY A 360 -19.16 -4.92 -3.34
CA GLY A 360 -18.28 -4.25 -2.40
C GLY A 360 -18.13 -4.95 -1.04
N GLU A 361 -18.77 -6.10 -0.81
CA GLU A 361 -18.74 -6.80 0.48
C GLU A 361 -18.16 -8.20 0.35
N TRP A 362 -17.75 -8.79 1.48
CA TRP A 362 -17.30 -10.17 1.51
C TRP A 362 -18.40 -11.12 1.00
N GLY A 363 -18.09 -11.93 0.03
CA GLY A 363 -18.97 -12.94 -0.56
C GLY A 363 -19.04 -14.25 0.24
N PHE A 364 -18.40 -14.33 1.40
CA PHE A 364 -18.34 -15.49 2.28
C PHE A 364 -18.34 -15.09 3.76
N THR A 365 -18.65 -16.04 4.63
CA THR A 365 -18.52 -15.91 6.08
C THR A 365 -17.27 -16.68 6.52
N ALA A 366 -16.38 -16.04 7.28
CA ALA A 366 -15.12 -16.62 7.77
C ALA A 366 -15.23 -17.08 9.23
#